data_31b3dc508819639797123b2eb41800c2
#
_entry.id   31b3dc508819639797123b2eb41800c2
#
_cell.length_a   1.000
_cell.length_b   1.000
_cell.length_c   1.000
_cell.angle_alpha   90.00
_cell.angle_beta   90.00
_cell.angle_gamma   90.00
#
_symmetry.space_group_name_H-M   'P 1'
#
loop_
_entity.id
_entity.type
_entity.pdbx_description
1 polymer ?
#
loop_
_entity_poly.entity_id
_entity_poly.type
_entity_poly.pdbx_seq_one_letter_code
_entity_poly.pdbx_strand_id
1 'polypeptide(L)'
;GEIVYQSKRTAVYEHETDKLKQAGLVYPCYCSRAQLHAATAPHGDTPVYNGRCRTLKESERPDKPPCLRVIVLGETIAFTDGIMGDYSQNLKTECGDFIIRRSDGVYAYQLAVAADDALQDVTEVVRGRDLISSAPRQIYLFNTLGYKPPKFLHVPLITDKNGERLSKREGKSNLEYIRSAFSSPEPIIGMLAYNAGLIAKYAPVNLKRLTDIFDVSLLPKKDIALDLCGLF
;
A
#
# COMPACT_ATOMS: atom_id res chain seq x y z
N GLY A 1 8.52 -10.02 20.32
CA GLY A 1 7.12 -10.43 20.27
C GLY A 1 6.96 -11.73 19.48
N GLU A 2 5.79 -12.35 19.54
CA GLU A 2 5.50 -13.53 18.73
C GLU A 2 5.37 -13.18 17.25
N ILE A 3 5.77 -14.11 16.39
CA ILE A 3 5.60 -13.96 14.94
C ILE A 3 4.14 -14.20 14.60
N VAL A 4 3.51 -13.21 13.96
CA VAL A 4 2.12 -13.27 13.53
C VAL A 4 2.05 -13.64 12.05
N TYR A 5 1.31 -14.71 11.73
CA TYR A 5 1.10 -15.17 10.35
C TYR A 5 -0.31 -14.83 9.89
N GLN A 6 -0.46 -13.99 8.86
CA GLN A 6 -1.76 -13.58 8.31
C GLN A 6 -2.62 -14.78 7.88
N SER A 7 -2.01 -15.83 7.34
CA SER A 7 -2.71 -17.06 6.96
C SER A 7 -3.41 -17.80 8.12
N LYS A 8 -3.05 -17.49 9.36
CA LYS A 8 -3.64 -18.06 10.58
C LYS A 8 -4.66 -17.13 11.26
N ARG A 9 -4.94 -15.97 10.67
CA ARG A 9 -5.75 -14.91 11.28
C ARG A 9 -7.16 -14.74 10.67
N THR A 10 -7.63 -15.71 9.91
CA THR A 10 -8.96 -15.67 9.26
C THR A 10 -10.07 -15.29 10.24
N ALA A 11 -10.11 -15.87 11.44
CA ALA A 11 -11.11 -15.55 12.45
C ALA A 11 -11.05 -14.08 12.93
N VAL A 12 -9.85 -13.50 13.00
CA VAL A 12 -9.68 -12.08 13.35
C VAL A 12 -10.28 -11.19 12.27
N TYR A 13 -9.94 -11.45 11.00
CA TYR A 13 -10.47 -10.66 9.88
C TYR A 13 -11.99 -10.85 9.70
N GLU A 14 -12.51 -12.03 10.02
CA GLU A 14 -13.94 -12.29 10.03
C GLU A 14 -14.63 -11.45 11.11
N HIS A 15 -14.10 -11.43 12.31
CA HIS A 15 -14.59 -10.58 13.41
C HIS A 15 -14.62 -9.09 13.03
N GLU A 16 -13.55 -8.55 12.44
CA GLU A 16 -13.51 -7.16 11.98
C GLU A 16 -14.51 -6.90 10.84
N THR A 17 -14.66 -7.87 9.92
CA THR A 17 -15.68 -7.81 8.87
C THR A 17 -17.09 -7.80 9.44
N ASP A 18 -17.37 -8.55 10.50
CA ASP A 18 -18.69 -8.60 11.13
C ASP A 18 -19.04 -7.28 11.83
N LYS A 19 -18.08 -6.58 12.42
CA LYS A 19 -18.29 -5.21 12.89
C LYS A 19 -18.74 -4.28 11.75
N LEU A 20 -18.08 -4.36 10.60
CA LEU A 20 -18.45 -3.57 9.41
C LEU A 20 -19.85 -3.96 8.87
N LYS A 21 -20.21 -5.25 8.91
CA LYS A 21 -21.56 -5.71 8.54
C LYS A 21 -22.64 -5.19 9.50
N GLN A 22 -22.37 -5.24 10.82
CA GLN A 22 -23.29 -4.71 11.85
C GLN A 22 -23.51 -3.21 11.67
N ALA A 23 -22.50 -2.48 11.21
CA ALA A 23 -22.61 -1.07 10.84
C ALA A 23 -23.34 -0.84 9.49
N GLY A 24 -23.78 -1.90 8.79
CA GLY A 24 -24.43 -1.79 7.48
C GLY A 24 -23.50 -1.38 6.34
N LEU A 25 -22.21 -1.50 6.53
CA LEU A 25 -21.19 -1.01 5.58
C LEU A 25 -20.61 -2.08 4.66
N VAL A 26 -21.13 -3.31 4.69
CA VAL A 26 -20.61 -4.41 3.85
C VAL A 26 -21.74 -5.02 3.03
N TYR A 27 -21.44 -5.31 1.77
CA TYR A 27 -22.37 -6.00 0.87
C TYR A 27 -21.64 -6.98 -0.04
N PRO A 28 -22.36 -8.02 -0.55
CA PRO A 28 -21.82 -8.97 -1.52
C PRO A 28 -21.75 -8.33 -2.91
N CYS A 29 -20.63 -8.54 -3.60
CA CYS A 29 -20.44 -8.08 -4.98
C CYS A 29 -20.06 -9.23 -5.90
N TYR A 30 -20.76 -9.32 -7.01
CA TYR A 30 -20.66 -10.39 -8.01
C TYR A 30 -20.00 -9.96 -9.33
N CYS A 31 -19.49 -8.75 -9.40
CA CYS A 31 -18.84 -8.22 -10.61
C CYS A 31 -17.54 -8.96 -10.92
N SER A 32 -17.34 -9.32 -12.19
CA SER A 32 -16.06 -9.80 -12.70
C SER A 32 -15.07 -8.65 -12.94
N ARG A 33 -13.77 -8.96 -13.07
CA ARG A 33 -12.74 -7.97 -13.44
C ARG A 33 -13.06 -7.28 -14.77
N ALA A 34 -13.51 -8.04 -15.77
CA ALA A 34 -13.89 -7.51 -17.08
C ALA A 34 -15.05 -6.50 -16.98
N GLN A 35 -16.06 -6.77 -16.14
CA GLN A 35 -17.16 -5.84 -15.91
C GLN A 35 -16.72 -4.54 -15.19
N LEU A 36 -15.70 -4.62 -14.34
CA LEU A 36 -15.12 -3.44 -13.69
C LEU A 36 -14.36 -2.57 -14.69
N HIS A 37 -13.52 -3.18 -15.54
CA HIS A 37 -12.79 -2.47 -16.59
C HIS A 37 -13.69 -1.86 -17.66
N ALA A 38 -14.78 -2.55 -18.04
CA ALA A 38 -15.74 -2.04 -19.03
C ALA A 38 -16.55 -0.82 -18.54
N ALA A 39 -16.65 -0.62 -17.22
CA ALA A 39 -17.37 0.50 -16.60
C ALA A 39 -16.51 1.76 -16.43
N THR A 40 -15.23 1.72 -16.76
CA THR A 40 -14.28 2.83 -16.63
C THR A 40 -13.84 3.33 -18.00
N ALA A 41 -13.79 4.66 -18.14
CA ALA A 41 -13.27 5.32 -19.35
C ALA A 41 -11.77 5.01 -19.55
N PRO A 42 -11.22 5.10 -20.78
CA PRO A 42 -9.91 4.55 -21.18
C PRO A 42 -8.67 5.22 -20.58
N HIS A 43 -8.79 6.08 -19.58
CA HIS A 43 -7.69 6.94 -19.11
C HIS A 43 -7.45 6.91 -17.58
N GLY A 44 -7.82 5.84 -16.85
CA GLY A 44 -7.59 5.76 -15.39
C GLY A 44 -6.93 4.45 -14.95
N ASP A 45 -5.91 4.55 -14.09
CA ASP A 45 -5.10 3.41 -13.63
C ASP A 45 -5.86 2.37 -12.81
N THR A 46 -6.95 2.74 -12.16
CA THR A 46 -7.77 1.80 -11.39
C THR A 46 -9.25 2.14 -11.55
N PRO A 47 -10.08 1.17 -11.97
CA PRO A 47 -11.51 1.43 -12.14
C PRO A 47 -12.19 1.79 -10.83
N VAL A 48 -12.80 2.98 -10.78
CA VAL A 48 -13.64 3.38 -9.65
C VAL A 48 -14.92 2.55 -9.66
N TYR A 49 -15.16 1.81 -8.60
CA TYR A 49 -16.35 0.97 -8.52
C TYR A 49 -17.60 1.80 -8.19
N ASN A 50 -18.60 1.74 -9.04
CA ASN A 50 -19.83 2.56 -8.99
C ASN A 50 -20.90 2.07 -7.99
N GLY A 51 -20.63 1.03 -7.20
CA GLY A 51 -21.60 0.53 -6.21
C GLY A 51 -22.73 -0.34 -6.79
N ARG A 52 -22.66 -0.78 -8.04
CA ARG A 52 -23.72 -1.52 -8.75
C ARG A 52 -24.38 -2.64 -7.94
N CYS A 53 -23.64 -3.38 -7.12
CA CYS A 53 -24.19 -4.49 -6.34
C CYS A 53 -24.75 -4.08 -4.98
N ARG A 54 -24.69 -2.82 -4.58
CA ARG A 54 -25.25 -2.37 -3.29
C ARG A 54 -26.74 -2.61 -3.16
N THR A 55 -27.48 -2.41 -4.25
CA THR A 55 -28.94 -2.51 -4.29
C THR A 55 -29.45 -3.81 -4.91
N LEU A 56 -28.55 -4.76 -5.18
CA LEU A 56 -28.93 -6.03 -5.81
C LEU A 56 -29.78 -6.86 -4.84
N LYS A 57 -31.03 -7.14 -5.25
CA LYS A 57 -31.95 -7.97 -4.47
C LYS A 57 -31.46 -9.42 -4.42
N GLU A 58 -31.86 -10.15 -3.40
CA GLU A 58 -31.42 -11.53 -3.20
C GLU A 58 -31.79 -12.45 -4.38
N SER A 59 -32.99 -12.26 -4.94
CA SER A 59 -33.46 -12.96 -6.12
C SER A 59 -32.69 -12.66 -7.42
N GLU A 60 -31.90 -11.59 -7.44
CA GLU A 60 -31.10 -11.15 -8.59
C GLU A 60 -29.62 -11.58 -8.46
N ARG A 61 -29.27 -12.20 -7.34
CA ARG A 61 -27.87 -12.60 -7.08
C ARG A 61 -27.50 -13.82 -7.91
N PRO A 62 -26.38 -13.80 -8.63
CA PRO A 62 -25.89 -14.98 -9.35
C PRO A 62 -25.54 -16.12 -8.40
N ASP A 63 -25.72 -17.35 -8.85
CA ASP A 63 -25.27 -18.55 -8.13
C ASP A 63 -23.75 -18.73 -8.26
N LYS A 64 -23.03 -17.90 -7.55
CA LYS A 64 -21.55 -17.95 -7.42
C LYS A 64 -21.10 -17.24 -6.14
N PRO A 65 -19.93 -17.60 -5.60
CA PRO A 65 -19.38 -16.93 -4.41
C PRO A 65 -19.15 -15.44 -4.68
N PRO A 66 -19.65 -14.52 -3.82
CA PRO A 66 -19.39 -13.11 -3.93
C PRO A 66 -18.02 -12.74 -3.33
N CYS A 67 -17.43 -11.65 -3.80
CA CYS A 67 -16.52 -10.89 -2.96
C CYS A 67 -17.30 -9.97 -2.02
N LEU A 68 -16.69 -9.54 -0.91
CA LEU A 68 -17.27 -8.55 0.00
C LEU A 68 -16.61 -7.20 -0.26
N ARG A 69 -17.44 -6.17 -0.37
CA ARG A 69 -16.98 -4.78 -0.46
C ARG A 69 -17.44 -3.98 0.74
N VAL A 70 -16.58 -3.04 1.17
CA VAL A 70 -16.96 -2.01 2.12
C VAL A 70 -17.53 -0.80 1.36
N ILE A 71 -18.61 -0.24 1.87
CA ILE A 71 -19.23 0.99 1.36
C ILE A 71 -18.39 2.19 1.77
N VAL A 72 -18.11 3.07 0.82
CA VAL A 72 -17.44 4.35 1.06
C VAL A 72 -18.50 5.46 1.08
N LEU A 73 -18.59 6.18 2.20
CA LEU A 73 -19.64 7.19 2.43
C LEU A 73 -19.38 8.57 1.78
N GLY A 74 -18.28 8.73 1.05
CA GLY A 74 -18.01 9.93 0.27
C GLY A 74 -17.12 10.95 0.96
N GLU A 75 -16.42 10.56 2.00
CA GLU A 75 -15.49 11.42 2.72
C GLU A 75 -14.18 11.60 1.94
N THR A 76 -13.64 12.81 2.01
CA THR A 76 -12.24 13.06 1.67
C THR A 76 -11.39 12.74 2.88
N ILE A 77 -10.54 11.74 2.74
CA ILE A 77 -9.56 11.37 3.76
C ILE A 77 -8.28 12.16 3.50
N ALA A 78 -7.93 13.03 4.43
CA ALA A 78 -6.70 13.80 4.41
C ALA A 78 -5.79 13.38 5.57
N PHE A 79 -4.49 13.31 5.31
CA PHE A 79 -3.46 13.08 6.32
C PHE A 79 -2.14 13.72 5.91
N THR A 80 -1.26 13.98 6.87
CA THR A 80 0.11 14.42 6.60
C THR A 80 1.04 13.23 6.68
N ASP A 81 1.64 12.88 5.54
CA ASP A 81 2.69 11.86 5.47
C ASP A 81 4.01 12.40 5.98
N GLY A 82 4.74 11.63 6.77
CA GLY A 82 5.98 12.08 7.41
C GLY A 82 7.12 12.41 6.44
N ILE A 83 7.03 11.98 5.17
CA ILE A 83 8.03 12.24 4.13
C ILE A 83 7.40 13.02 2.97
N MET A 84 6.29 12.52 2.42
CA MET A 84 5.66 13.10 1.23
C MET A 84 4.88 14.39 1.51
N GLY A 85 4.53 14.67 2.78
CA GLY A 85 3.73 15.83 3.18
C GLY A 85 2.23 15.56 3.05
N ASP A 86 1.44 16.61 2.85
CA ASP A 86 -0.01 16.52 2.84
C ASP A 86 -0.52 15.70 1.64
N TYR A 87 -1.40 14.76 1.95
CA TYR A 87 -2.05 13.89 0.97
C TYR A 87 -3.54 13.80 1.28
N SER A 88 -4.36 13.87 0.26
CA SER A 88 -5.80 13.69 0.40
C SER A 88 -6.37 12.90 -0.77
N GLN A 89 -7.42 12.16 -0.51
CA GLN A 89 -8.16 11.41 -1.53
C GLN A 89 -9.64 11.36 -1.20
N ASN A 90 -10.48 11.70 -2.17
CA ASN A 90 -11.91 11.45 -2.06
C ASN A 90 -12.19 10.00 -2.44
N LEU A 91 -12.41 9.15 -1.44
CA LEU A 91 -12.56 7.71 -1.67
C LEU A 91 -13.75 7.37 -2.56
N LYS A 92 -14.84 8.16 -2.54
CA LYS A 92 -16.02 7.88 -3.37
C LYS A 92 -15.75 8.07 -4.85
N THR A 93 -15.06 9.15 -5.21
CA THR A 93 -14.84 9.53 -6.60
C THR A 93 -13.56 8.94 -7.20
N GLU A 94 -12.58 8.62 -6.37
CA GLU A 94 -11.26 8.16 -6.82
C GLU A 94 -11.00 6.66 -6.59
N CYS A 95 -11.79 6.02 -5.72
CA CYS A 95 -11.64 4.60 -5.39
C CYS A 95 -12.96 3.82 -5.56
N GLY A 96 -14.06 4.38 -5.08
CA GLY A 96 -15.32 3.67 -4.88
C GLY A 96 -15.23 2.61 -3.78
N ASP A 97 -16.27 1.80 -3.67
CA ASP A 97 -16.30 0.70 -2.71
C ASP A 97 -15.22 -0.32 -3.04
N PHE A 98 -14.38 -0.62 -2.07
CA PHE A 98 -13.25 -1.51 -2.30
C PHE A 98 -13.44 -2.88 -1.64
N ILE A 99 -12.76 -3.88 -2.21
CA ILE A 99 -12.86 -5.27 -1.76
C ILE A 99 -12.13 -5.42 -0.43
N ILE A 100 -12.81 -6.05 0.55
CA ILE A 100 -12.25 -6.46 1.83
C ILE A 100 -12.11 -7.99 1.96
N ARG A 101 -12.89 -8.78 1.19
CA ARG A 101 -12.76 -10.22 1.07
C ARG A 101 -13.01 -10.64 -0.37
N ARG A 102 -12.14 -11.47 -0.91
CA ARG A 102 -12.24 -12.02 -2.28
C ARG A 102 -13.29 -13.14 -2.34
N SER A 103 -13.73 -13.46 -3.54
CA SER A 103 -14.69 -14.55 -3.76
C SER A 103 -14.14 -15.95 -3.44
N ASP A 104 -12.82 -16.11 -3.41
CA ASP A 104 -12.14 -17.32 -2.95
C ASP A 104 -12.00 -17.42 -1.43
N GLY A 105 -12.57 -16.46 -0.68
CA GLY A 105 -12.54 -16.42 0.77
C GLY A 105 -11.34 -15.71 1.39
N VAL A 106 -10.33 -15.37 0.60
CA VAL A 106 -9.11 -14.66 1.09
C VAL A 106 -9.44 -13.21 1.40
N TYR A 107 -9.03 -12.73 2.58
CA TYR A 107 -9.17 -11.33 2.96
C TYR A 107 -8.20 -10.44 2.17
N ALA A 108 -8.70 -9.28 1.74
CA ALA A 108 -7.92 -8.35 0.94
C ALA A 108 -6.91 -7.58 1.79
N TYR A 109 -5.81 -7.18 1.17
CA TYR A 109 -4.70 -6.46 1.78
C TYR A 109 -5.15 -5.28 2.66
N GLN A 110 -6.10 -4.47 2.18
CA GLN A 110 -6.52 -3.26 2.90
C GLN A 110 -7.12 -3.59 4.28
N LEU A 111 -7.97 -4.62 4.38
CA LEU A 111 -8.54 -5.02 5.66
C LEU A 111 -7.52 -5.76 6.54
N ALA A 112 -6.78 -6.71 5.95
CA ALA A 112 -5.84 -7.53 6.71
C ALA A 112 -4.77 -6.67 7.39
N VAL A 113 -4.16 -5.72 6.65
CA VAL A 113 -3.15 -4.81 7.21
C VAL A 113 -3.75 -3.88 8.24
N ALA A 114 -4.90 -3.24 7.96
CA ALA A 114 -5.52 -2.33 8.94
C ALA A 114 -5.90 -3.04 10.25
N ALA A 115 -6.45 -4.26 10.17
CA ALA A 115 -6.78 -5.05 11.35
C ALA A 115 -5.53 -5.51 12.12
N ASP A 116 -4.49 -5.97 11.41
CA ASP A 116 -3.26 -6.42 12.04
C ASP A 116 -2.50 -5.28 12.71
N ASP A 117 -2.34 -4.14 12.01
CA ASP A 117 -1.66 -2.96 12.55
C ASP A 117 -2.40 -2.41 13.78
N ALA A 118 -3.75 -2.37 13.75
CA ALA A 118 -4.56 -1.93 14.87
C ALA A 118 -4.39 -2.84 16.10
N LEU A 119 -4.47 -4.16 15.92
CA LEU A 119 -4.43 -5.13 17.00
C LEU A 119 -3.01 -5.42 17.52
N GLN A 120 -2.00 -4.96 16.81
CA GLN A 120 -0.60 -5.02 17.25
C GLN A 120 -0.07 -3.66 17.74
N ASP A 121 -0.95 -2.67 17.90
CA ASP A 121 -0.62 -1.32 18.37
C ASP A 121 0.50 -0.66 17.53
N VAL A 122 0.47 -0.86 16.20
CA VAL A 122 1.42 -0.23 15.29
C VAL A 122 1.18 1.27 15.29
N THR A 123 2.19 2.04 15.66
CA THR A 123 2.10 3.50 15.77
C THR A 123 2.60 4.24 14.54
N GLU A 124 3.51 3.62 13.77
CA GLU A 124 4.13 4.20 12.58
C GLU A 124 4.30 3.12 11.50
N VAL A 125 3.93 3.47 10.26
CA VAL A 125 4.07 2.61 9.07
C VAL A 125 5.04 3.26 8.09
N VAL A 126 6.19 2.61 7.88
CA VAL A 126 7.18 3.02 6.88
C VAL A 126 7.13 2.06 5.70
N ARG A 127 6.87 2.57 4.49
CA ARG A 127 6.75 1.74 3.29
C ARG A 127 6.99 2.53 2.00
N GLY A 128 7.04 1.87 0.86
CA GLY A 128 7.23 2.52 -0.43
C GLY A 128 6.08 3.46 -0.82
N ARG A 129 6.39 4.55 -1.51
CA ARG A 129 5.45 5.57 -1.97
C ARG A 129 4.37 5.03 -2.92
N ASP A 130 4.61 3.91 -3.58
CA ASP A 130 3.63 3.22 -4.41
C ASP A 130 2.37 2.79 -3.64
N LEU A 131 2.44 2.74 -2.31
CA LEU A 131 1.32 2.42 -1.44
C LEU A 131 0.63 3.64 -0.81
N ILE A 132 1.02 4.87 -1.17
CA ILE A 132 0.44 6.08 -0.56
C ILE A 132 -1.08 6.15 -0.79
N SER A 133 -1.57 5.77 -1.97
CA SER A 133 -3.00 5.71 -2.27
C SER A 133 -3.76 4.63 -1.48
N SER A 134 -3.06 3.72 -0.80
CA SER A 134 -3.66 2.74 0.11
C SER A 134 -3.94 3.33 1.50
N ALA A 135 -3.19 4.35 1.92
CA ALA A 135 -3.32 4.93 3.25
C ALA A 135 -4.74 5.50 3.52
N PRO A 136 -5.38 6.25 2.62
CA PRO A 136 -6.75 6.73 2.84
C PRO A 136 -7.76 5.60 3.06
N ARG A 137 -7.64 4.48 2.31
CA ARG A 137 -8.52 3.30 2.49
C ARG A 137 -8.30 2.63 3.84
N GLN A 138 -7.05 2.55 4.28
CA GLN A 138 -6.70 1.99 5.59
C GLN A 138 -7.15 2.92 6.72
N ILE A 139 -6.91 4.24 6.62
CA ILE A 139 -7.42 5.24 7.57
C ILE A 139 -8.94 5.16 7.69
N TYR A 140 -9.65 5.02 6.57
CA TYR A 140 -11.10 4.83 6.56
C TYR A 140 -11.50 3.58 7.36
N LEU A 141 -10.82 2.46 7.17
CA LEU A 141 -11.08 1.22 7.93
C LEU A 141 -10.75 1.39 9.42
N PHE A 142 -9.60 1.99 9.77
CA PHE A 142 -9.26 2.30 11.16
C PHE A 142 -10.38 3.08 11.85
N ASN A 143 -10.79 4.19 11.26
CA ASN A 143 -11.83 5.07 11.81
C ASN A 143 -13.18 4.34 11.93
N THR A 144 -13.57 3.59 10.90
CA THR A 144 -14.85 2.87 10.87
C THR A 144 -14.89 1.72 11.89
N LEU A 145 -13.76 1.07 12.16
CA LEU A 145 -13.62 0.00 13.15
C LEU A 145 -13.38 0.53 14.56
N GLY A 146 -13.25 1.85 14.73
CA GLY A 146 -13.04 2.49 16.03
C GLY A 146 -11.59 2.44 16.52
N TYR A 147 -10.63 2.24 15.62
CA TYR A 147 -9.21 2.24 15.93
C TYR A 147 -8.54 3.58 15.57
N LYS A 148 -7.42 3.87 16.21
CA LYS A 148 -6.59 5.03 15.89
C LYS A 148 -5.66 4.68 14.73
N PRO A 149 -5.67 5.42 13.60
CA PRO A 149 -4.72 5.20 12.52
C PRO A 149 -3.27 5.45 12.95
N PRO A 150 -2.30 4.68 12.43
CA PRO A 150 -0.88 4.96 12.61
C PRO A 150 -0.45 6.21 11.84
N LYS A 151 0.72 6.73 12.14
CA LYS A 151 1.39 7.69 11.25
C LYS A 151 1.96 6.95 10.04
N PHE A 152 1.87 7.56 8.86
CA PHE A 152 2.42 7.02 7.63
C PHE A 152 3.66 7.79 7.19
N LEU A 153 4.68 7.06 6.74
CA LEU A 153 5.91 7.58 6.15
C LEU A 153 6.17 6.79 4.85
N HIS A 154 5.93 7.44 3.72
CA HIS A 154 6.13 6.79 2.42
C HIS A 154 7.49 7.19 1.84
N VAL A 155 8.43 6.23 1.81
CA VAL A 155 9.76 6.46 1.24
C VAL A 155 9.69 6.54 -0.29
N PRO A 156 10.54 7.37 -0.94
CA PRO A 156 10.61 7.45 -2.39
C PRO A 156 10.97 6.10 -3.01
N LEU A 157 10.47 5.85 -4.21
CA LEU A 157 10.84 4.66 -4.99
C LEU A 157 12.19 4.88 -5.66
N ILE A 158 12.87 3.78 -5.92
CA ILE A 158 14.03 3.77 -6.80
C ILE A 158 13.53 3.37 -8.19
N THR A 159 13.82 4.23 -9.17
CA THR A 159 13.45 4.04 -10.57
C THR A 159 14.70 3.96 -11.45
N ASP A 160 14.55 3.49 -12.66
CA ASP A 160 15.55 3.64 -13.70
C ASP A 160 15.55 5.08 -14.25
N LYS A 161 16.43 5.34 -15.22
CA LYS A 161 16.53 6.63 -15.93
C LYS A 161 15.28 7.05 -16.71
N ASN A 162 14.39 6.10 -17.01
CA ASN A 162 13.13 6.35 -17.70
C ASN A 162 11.98 6.60 -16.73
N GLY A 163 12.23 6.54 -15.41
CA GLY A 163 11.21 6.66 -14.37
C GLY A 163 10.47 5.35 -14.11
N GLU A 164 10.88 4.24 -14.71
CA GLU A 164 10.28 2.93 -14.46
C GLU A 164 10.80 2.34 -13.15
N ARG A 165 9.89 1.76 -12.37
CA ARG A 165 10.23 1.15 -11.09
C ARG A 165 11.17 -0.04 -11.29
N LEU A 166 12.28 -0.09 -10.53
CA LEU A 166 13.16 -1.24 -10.51
C LEU A 166 12.39 -2.46 -10.00
N SER A 167 12.04 -3.35 -10.93
CA SER A 167 11.20 -4.53 -10.67
C SER A 167 12.07 -5.76 -10.39
N LYS A 168 11.60 -6.64 -9.51
CA LYS A 168 12.22 -7.95 -9.24
C LYS A 168 12.31 -8.86 -10.49
N ARG A 169 11.61 -8.52 -11.58
CA ARG A 169 11.52 -9.34 -12.80
C ARG A 169 12.58 -9.00 -13.85
N GLU A 170 13.27 -7.88 -13.73
CA GLU A 170 14.29 -7.47 -14.69
C GLU A 170 15.69 -7.83 -14.17
N GLY A 171 16.34 -8.77 -14.84
CA GLY A 171 17.54 -9.50 -14.41
C GLY A 171 18.65 -8.66 -13.76
N LYS A 172 19.07 -7.51 -14.34
CA LYS A 172 20.16 -6.67 -13.83
C LYS A 172 19.77 -5.73 -12.68
N SER A 173 18.49 -5.54 -12.42
CA SER A 173 17.95 -4.74 -11.29
C SER A 173 17.57 -5.57 -10.07
N ASN A 174 17.84 -6.87 -10.10
CA ASN A 174 17.62 -7.76 -8.96
C ASN A 174 18.67 -7.47 -7.87
N LEU A 175 18.22 -7.41 -6.61
CA LEU A 175 19.08 -7.21 -5.44
C LEU A 175 20.23 -8.26 -5.37
N GLU A 176 19.99 -9.49 -5.79
CA GLU A 176 21.02 -10.53 -5.85
C GLU A 176 22.14 -10.19 -6.83
N TYR A 177 21.77 -9.68 -8.02
CA TYR A 177 22.75 -9.22 -9.00
C TYR A 177 23.56 -8.02 -8.47
N ILE A 178 22.89 -7.03 -7.90
CA ILE A 178 23.56 -5.87 -7.27
C ILE A 178 24.51 -6.32 -6.17
N ARG A 179 24.08 -7.24 -5.30
CA ARG A 179 24.94 -7.80 -4.23
C ARG A 179 26.14 -8.56 -4.77
N SER A 180 26.01 -9.29 -5.87
CA SER A 180 27.14 -10.04 -6.45
C SER A 180 28.23 -9.15 -7.02
N ALA A 181 27.93 -7.90 -7.34
CA ALA A 181 28.89 -6.94 -7.89
C ALA A 181 29.76 -6.26 -6.80
N PHE A 182 29.41 -6.42 -5.54
CA PHE A 182 30.13 -5.80 -4.42
C PHE A 182 30.52 -6.86 -3.37
N SER A 183 31.73 -6.71 -2.84
CA SER A 183 32.26 -7.61 -1.79
C SER A 183 31.62 -7.39 -0.40
N SER A 184 30.94 -6.26 -0.22
CA SER A 184 30.31 -5.88 1.06
C SER A 184 29.08 -4.98 0.81
N PRO A 185 28.21 -4.77 1.79
CA PRO A 185 27.00 -3.93 1.63
C PRO A 185 27.30 -2.41 1.64
N GLU A 186 28.42 -1.95 2.19
CA GLU A 186 28.71 -0.53 2.39
C GLU A 186 28.67 0.32 1.12
N PRO A 187 29.18 -0.14 -0.04
CA PRO A 187 29.05 0.61 -1.30
C PRO A 187 27.60 0.82 -1.73
N ILE A 188 26.75 -0.21 -1.56
CA ILE A 188 25.32 -0.14 -1.91
C ILE A 188 24.61 0.83 -0.98
N ILE A 189 24.85 0.72 0.33
CA ILE A 189 24.29 1.62 1.34
C ILE A 189 24.73 3.06 1.07
N GLY A 190 26.01 3.29 0.77
CA GLY A 190 26.55 4.60 0.44
C GLY A 190 25.91 5.20 -0.83
N MET A 191 25.69 4.39 -1.86
CA MET A 191 25.01 4.80 -3.09
C MET A 191 23.57 5.23 -2.83
N LEU A 192 22.82 4.45 -2.07
CA LEU A 192 21.44 4.78 -1.68
C LEU A 192 21.40 6.05 -0.84
N ALA A 193 22.29 6.18 0.14
CA ALA A 193 22.38 7.35 1.01
C ALA A 193 22.73 8.63 0.24
N TYR A 194 23.65 8.55 -0.72
CA TYR A 194 24.03 9.68 -1.57
C TYR A 194 22.87 10.13 -2.46
N ASN A 195 22.22 9.20 -3.17
CA ASN A 195 21.12 9.52 -4.05
C ASN A 195 19.85 9.97 -3.29
N ALA A 196 19.70 9.54 -2.05
CA ALA A 196 18.65 10.01 -1.14
C ALA A 196 18.99 11.36 -0.47
N GLY A 197 20.16 11.94 -0.71
CA GLY A 197 20.56 13.21 -0.12
C GLY A 197 21.00 13.13 1.35
N LEU A 198 21.17 11.92 1.90
CA LEU A 198 21.59 11.70 3.30
C LEU A 198 23.08 11.95 3.52
N ILE A 199 23.89 11.86 2.47
CA ILE A 199 25.32 12.20 2.46
C ILE A 199 25.65 13.09 1.26
N ALA A 200 26.48 14.10 1.46
CA ALA A 200 26.80 15.09 0.43
C ALA A 200 27.69 14.56 -0.70
N LYS A 201 28.45 13.50 -0.45
CA LYS A 201 29.37 12.89 -1.42
C LYS A 201 29.30 11.38 -1.29
N TYR A 202 29.30 10.68 -2.44
CA TYR A 202 29.36 9.22 -2.46
C TYR A 202 30.60 8.72 -1.72
N ALA A 203 30.35 7.83 -0.79
CA ALA A 203 31.37 7.03 -0.09
C ALA A 203 30.71 5.74 0.41
N PRO A 204 31.42 4.60 0.47
CA PRO A 204 30.95 3.44 1.20
C PRO A 204 30.67 3.81 2.66
N VAL A 205 29.49 3.46 3.16
CA VAL A 205 29.09 3.80 4.52
C VAL A 205 28.42 2.59 5.17
N ASN A 206 28.79 2.29 6.42
CA ASN A 206 28.11 1.23 7.15
C ASN A 206 26.77 1.74 7.73
N LEU A 207 25.87 0.79 7.98
CA LEU A 207 24.52 1.10 8.43
C LEU A 207 24.51 1.85 9.77
N LYS A 208 25.41 1.48 10.71
CA LYS A 208 25.50 2.14 12.02
C LYS A 208 25.80 3.63 11.88
N ARG A 209 26.82 3.98 11.10
CA ARG A 209 27.16 5.38 10.84
C ARG A 209 26.02 6.13 10.15
N LEU A 210 25.33 5.48 9.19
CA LEU A 210 24.20 6.09 8.52
C LEU A 210 23.05 6.34 9.48
N THR A 211 22.77 5.40 10.39
CA THR A 211 21.73 5.56 11.41
C THR A 211 22.03 6.75 12.35
N ASP A 212 23.32 6.95 12.73
CA ASP A 212 23.72 8.04 13.62
C ASP A 212 23.51 9.44 13.00
N ILE A 213 23.53 9.54 11.65
CA ILE A 213 23.36 10.81 10.91
C ILE A 213 22.02 10.89 10.18
N PHE A 214 21.17 9.90 10.32
CA PHE A 214 19.91 9.82 9.58
C PHE A 214 18.93 10.91 10.03
N ASP A 215 18.47 11.70 9.07
CA ASP A 215 17.38 12.65 9.24
C ASP A 215 16.33 12.40 8.16
N VAL A 216 15.13 11.99 8.57
CA VAL A 216 14.01 11.72 7.68
C VAL A 216 13.62 12.92 6.83
N SER A 217 13.85 14.14 7.33
CA SER A 217 13.52 15.38 6.63
C SER A 217 14.38 15.61 5.37
N LEU A 218 15.55 14.95 5.27
CA LEU A 218 16.43 15.01 4.11
C LEU A 218 15.95 14.12 2.95
N LEU A 219 15.05 13.18 3.21
CA LEU A 219 14.56 12.31 2.15
C LEU A 219 13.77 13.09 1.09
N PRO A 220 14.03 12.84 -0.21
CA PRO A 220 13.34 13.55 -1.27
C PRO A 220 11.84 13.14 -1.32
N LYS A 221 10.97 14.11 -1.63
CA LYS A 221 9.53 13.88 -1.83
C LYS A 221 9.18 13.29 -3.20
N LYS A 222 10.18 12.99 -4.02
CA LYS A 222 10.04 12.41 -5.37
C LYS A 222 10.91 11.17 -5.49
N ASP A 223 10.62 10.33 -6.47
CA ASP A 223 11.37 9.11 -6.73
C ASP A 223 12.83 9.40 -7.11
N ILE A 224 13.69 8.45 -6.77
CA ILE A 224 15.15 8.53 -6.96
C ILE A 224 15.49 7.73 -8.21
N ALA A 225 15.90 8.42 -9.28
CA ALA A 225 16.40 7.76 -10.47
C ALA A 225 17.83 7.27 -10.26
N LEU A 226 18.07 5.98 -10.44
CA LEU A 226 19.40 5.37 -10.39
C LEU A 226 19.78 4.81 -11.76
N ASP A 227 20.94 5.19 -12.24
CA ASP A 227 21.57 4.51 -13.38
C ASP A 227 22.44 3.36 -12.86
N LEU A 228 21.85 2.17 -12.80
CA LEU A 228 22.60 0.98 -12.40
C LEU A 228 23.56 0.48 -13.48
N CYS A 229 23.39 0.91 -14.75
CA CYS A 229 24.27 0.49 -15.86
C CYS A 229 25.66 1.13 -15.79
N GLY A 230 25.82 2.25 -15.09
CA GLY A 230 27.11 2.93 -14.89
C GLY A 230 27.86 2.50 -13.64
N LEU A 231 27.35 1.54 -12.90
CA LEU A 231 27.95 1.07 -11.63
C LEU A 231 28.78 -0.22 -11.80
N PHE A 232 28.78 -0.83 -12.98
CA PHE A 232 29.47 -2.09 -13.29
C PHE A 232 30.40 -1.94 -14.51
#